data_d7ebd53c1e93380e41efb098c8e13669
#
_entry.id   d7ebd53c1e93380e41efb098c8e13669
#
_cell.length_a   1.000
_cell.length_b   1.000
_cell.length_c   1.000
_cell.angle_alpha   90.00
_cell.angle_beta   90.00
_cell.angle_gamma   90.00
#
_symmetry.space_group_name_H-M   'P 1'
#
loop_
_entity.id
_entity.type
_entity.pdbx_description
1 polymer ?
#
loop_
_entity_poly.entity_id
_entity_poly.type
_entity_poly.pdbx_seq_one_letter_code
_entity_poly.pdbx_strand_id
1 'polypeptide(L)'
;MTSDPLTGTPAATPASPAPLPSLRLVDVACRRGDRILFSGLNETLERGQLLWLRGGNGRGKTSLLRLVAGLAAPERGQILWDGVPTRGNEHFDRALVYIAHANALKDDLTATESLAFLARVHGRDAGAPALRAALARLGLAGRERTPVRSLSQGLRRRVALARLALETGPSLGVLDEPFDALDVAGTATLHALLAAHRARGGSVLLTSHHLHLDGAAAGAGFRVLDLDLLPRDGGTAP
;
A
#
# COMPACT_ATOMS: atom_id res chain seq x y z
N MET A 1 9.65 64.83 -30.60
CA MET A 1 9.52 63.41 -31.03
C MET A 1 10.27 62.57 -30.00
N THR A 2 9.60 62.13 -28.99
CA THR A 2 10.15 61.30 -27.89
C THR A 2 9.39 59.99 -27.88
N SER A 3 10.08 58.93 -28.25
CA SER A 3 9.56 57.56 -28.28
C SER A 3 9.75 56.92 -26.90
N ASP A 4 8.66 56.51 -26.33
CA ASP A 4 8.57 55.83 -25.04
C ASP A 4 8.93 54.30 -25.21
N PRO A 5 9.77 53.71 -24.40
CA PRO A 5 10.03 52.25 -24.45
C PRO A 5 9.00 51.50 -23.62
N LEU A 6 8.25 50.62 -24.29
CA LEU A 6 7.32 49.68 -23.72
C LEU A 6 8.05 48.71 -22.74
N THR A 7 7.79 48.88 -21.46
CA THR A 7 8.16 47.89 -20.43
C THR A 7 7.30 46.65 -20.52
N GLY A 8 7.82 45.61 -21.16
CA GLY A 8 7.23 44.26 -21.14
C GLY A 8 7.35 43.63 -19.77
N THR A 9 6.24 43.49 -19.07
CA THR A 9 6.15 42.68 -17.84
C THR A 9 6.43 41.20 -18.19
N PRO A 10 7.37 40.53 -17.55
CA PRO A 10 7.57 39.10 -17.79
C PRO A 10 6.34 38.33 -17.32
N ALA A 11 5.75 37.56 -18.24
CA ALA A 11 4.65 36.65 -17.95
C ALA A 11 5.12 35.64 -16.91
N ALA A 12 4.45 35.60 -15.76
CA ALA A 12 4.68 34.60 -14.73
C ALA A 12 4.40 33.20 -15.33
N THR A 13 5.40 32.36 -15.38
CA THR A 13 5.29 30.95 -15.71
C THR A 13 4.29 30.32 -14.72
N PRO A 14 3.22 29.65 -15.17
CA PRO A 14 2.30 29.01 -14.25
C PRO A 14 3.08 27.94 -13.45
N ALA A 15 3.04 28.06 -12.13
CA ALA A 15 3.60 27.08 -11.24
C ALA A 15 2.97 25.72 -11.56
N SER A 16 3.81 24.71 -11.82
CA SER A 16 3.34 23.33 -12.00
C SER A 16 2.46 22.94 -10.81
N PRO A 17 1.27 22.39 -11.02
CA PRO A 17 0.41 22.00 -9.91
C PRO A 17 1.19 21.03 -9.01
N ALA A 18 1.18 21.30 -7.70
CA ALA A 18 1.78 20.41 -6.72
C ALA A 18 1.23 18.98 -6.92
N PRO A 19 2.08 17.95 -6.88
CA PRO A 19 1.61 16.59 -7.06
C PRO A 19 0.53 16.28 -6.03
N LEU A 20 -0.64 15.87 -6.48
CA LEU A 20 -1.74 15.48 -5.61
C LEU A 20 -1.30 14.31 -4.72
N PRO A 21 -1.57 14.35 -3.41
CA PRO A 21 -1.28 13.25 -2.51
C PRO A 21 -2.05 12.01 -2.95
N SER A 22 -1.39 10.84 -2.98
CA SER A 22 -2.04 9.60 -3.40
C SER A 22 -3.10 9.12 -2.39
N LEU A 23 -2.80 9.24 -1.08
CA LEU A 23 -3.70 8.86 0.01
C LEU A 23 -3.72 9.96 1.06
N ARG A 24 -4.92 10.34 1.51
CA ARG A 24 -5.10 11.33 2.58
C ARG A 24 -6.12 10.83 3.60
N LEU A 25 -5.72 10.84 4.85
CA LEU A 25 -6.56 10.58 6.01
C LEU A 25 -6.87 11.92 6.69
N VAL A 26 -8.14 12.20 6.94
CA VAL A 26 -8.59 13.47 7.52
C VAL A 26 -9.45 13.16 8.75
N ASP A 27 -8.96 13.52 9.93
CA ASP A 27 -9.62 13.35 11.24
C ASP A 27 -10.18 11.93 11.46
N VAL A 28 -9.43 10.91 11.05
CA VAL A 28 -9.91 9.53 11.07
C VAL A 28 -9.93 8.97 12.49
N ALA A 29 -11.09 8.42 12.89
CA ALA A 29 -11.26 7.63 14.10
C ALA A 29 -11.64 6.19 13.75
N CYS A 30 -11.17 5.25 14.55
CA CYS A 30 -11.44 3.82 14.38
C CYS A 30 -12.05 3.23 15.67
N ARG A 31 -13.18 2.54 15.53
CA ARG A 31 -13.84 1.79 16.60
C ARG A 31 -13.84 0.29 16.30
N ARG A 32 -13.75 -0.51 17.35
CA ARG A 32 -13.96 -1.95 17.28
C ARG A 32 -14.79 -2.39 18.48
N GLY A 33 -16.03 -2.84 18.24
CA GLY A 33 -17.01 -3.00 19.30
C GLY A 33 -17.25 -1.65 19.99
N ASP A 34 -17.24 -1.63 21.32
CA ASP A 34 -17.46 -0.41 22.12
C ASP A 34 -16.18 0.40 22.38
N ARG A 35 -15.05 -0.02 21.79
CA ARG A 35 -13.74 0.61 22.07
C ARG A 35 -13.24 1.43 20.91
N ILE A 36 -12.91 2.70 21.16
CA ILE A 36 -12.12 3.53 20.23
C ILE A 36 -10.67 3.07 20.28
N LEU A 37 -10.14 2.69 19.14
CA LEU A 37 -8.73 2.25 18.99
C LEU A 37 -7.79 3.44 18.84
N PHE A 38 -8.21 4.42 18.06
CA PHE A 38 -7.55 5.73 17.88
C PHE A 38 -8.54 6.75 17.33
N SER A 39 -8.23 8.03 17.50
CA SER A 39 -9.01 9.15 16.96
C SER A 39 -8.10 10.30 16.53
N GLY A 40 -8.64 11.21 15.69
CA GLY A 40 -7.95 12.41 15.26
C GLY A 40 -6.76 12.16 14.31
N LEU A 41 -6.72 11.00 13.63
CA LEU A 41 -5.62 10.69 12.72
C LEU A 41 -5.70 11.54 11.46
N ASN A 42 -4.66 12.36 11.27
CA ASN A 42 -4.42 13.12 10.05
C ASN A 42 -3.09 12.66 9.46
N GLU A 43 -3.09 12.14 8.24
CA GLU A 43 -1.90 11.65 7.57
C GLU A 43 -2.03 11.81 6.06
N THR A 44 -0.90 12.01 5.39
CA THR A 44 -0.83 12.06 3.93
C THR A 44 0.31 11.16 3.45
N LEU A 45 0.02 10.28 2.54
CA LEU A 45 0.99 9.42 1.88
C LEU A 45 1.08 9.82 0.42
N GLU A 46 2.19 10.43 0.04
CA GLU A 46 2.43 10.90 -1.31
C GLU A 46 2.91 9.79 -2.23
N ARG A 47 2.84 10.04 -3.55
CA ARG A 47 3.34 9.09 -4.55
C ARG A 47 4.83 8.80 -4.33
N GLY A 48 5.21 7.53 -4.46
CA GLY A 48 6.58 7.06 -4.25
C GLY A 48 6.99 6.91 -2.79
N GLN A 49 6.13 7.26 -1.82
CA GLN A 49 6.45 7.11 -0.40
C GLN A 49 6.10 5.73 0.15
N LEU A 50 6.76 5.37 1.24
CA LEU A 50 6.44 4.23 2.08
C LEU A 50 6.15 4.72 3.50
N LEU A 51 4.97 4.41 4.01
CA LEU A 51 4.54 4.68 5.37
C LEU A 51 4.53 3.38 6.17
N TRP A 52 5.39 3.29 7.16
CA TRP A 52 5.41 2.18 8.10
C TRP A 52 4.50 2.49 9.29
N LEU A 53 3.46 1.69 9.44
CA LEU A 53 2.50 1.78 10.53
C LEU A 53 2.99 0.97 11.73
N ARG A 54 3.30 1.67 12.82
CA ARG A 54 3.72 1.11 14.10
C ARG A 54 2.62 1.20 15.15
N GLY A 55 2.85 0.54 16.27
CA GLY A 55 2.00 0.55 17.46
C GLY A 55 1.93 -0.82 18.09
N GLY A 56 1.62 -0.86 19.37
CA GLY A 56 1.46 -2.09 20.15
C GLY A 56 0.34 -3.00 19.63
N ASN A 57 0.27 -4.23 20.14
CA ASN A 57 -0.81 -5.16 19.81
C ASN A 57 -2.17 -4.57 20.24
N GLY A 58 -3.19 -4.73 19.40
CA GLY A 58 -4.51 -4.18 19.65
C GLY A 58 -4.67 -2.67 19.45
N ARG A 59 -3.64 -1.96 18.96
CA ARG A 59 -3.71 -0.51 18.66
C ARG A 59 -4.50 -0.17 17.39
N GLY A 60 -4.89 -1.17 16.63
CA GLY A 60 -5.72 -0.95 15.44
C GLY A 60 -4.96 -0.90 14.12
N LYS A 61 -3.71 -1.39 14.05
CA LYS A 61 -2.92 -1.43 12.81
C LYS A 61 -3.70 -2.08 11.66
N THR A 62 -4.08 -3.35 11.81
CA THR A 62 -4.90 -4.07 10.81
C THR A 62 -6.25 -3.38 10.55
N SER A 63 -6.86 -2.76 11.59
CA SER A 63 -8.10 -1.99 11.41
C SER A 63 -7.87 -0.80 10.51
N LEU A 64 -6.82 -0.02 10.73
CA LEU A 64 -6.46 1.11 9.85
C LEU A 64 -6.20 0.65 8.41
N LEU A 65 -5.45 -0.45 8.22
CA LEU A 65 -5.24 -1.00 6.87
C LEU A 65 -6.56 -1.35 6.18
N ARG A 66 -7.54 -1.92 6.93
CA ARG A 66 -8.87 -2.25 6.39
C ARG A 66 -9.71 -1.00 6.09
N LEU A 67 -9.60 0.04 6.91
CA LEU A 67 -10.23 1.34 6.63
C LEU A 67 -9.68 1.94 5.35
N VAL A 68 -8.35 1.99 5.20
CA VAL A 68 -7.67 2.49 4.00
C VAL A 68 -8.05 1.68 2.77
N ALA A 69 -8.12 0.36 2.89
CA ALA A 69 -8.54 -0.53 1.80
C ALA A 69 -10.04 -0.45 1.44
N GLY A 70 -10.82 0.43 2.09
CA GLY A 70 -12.25 0.56 1.86
C GLY A 70 -13.11 -0.61 2.38
N LEU A 71 -12.50 -1.58 3.08
CA LEU A 71 -13.14 -2.79 3.62
C LEU A 71 -13.95 -2.54 4.90
N ALA A 72 -13.77 -1.37 5.51
CA ALA A 72 -14.52 -0.91 6.67
C ALA A 72 -14.75 0.60 6.57
N ALA A 73 -15.73 1.12 7.31
CA ALA A 73 -15.96 2.56 7.45
C ALA A 73 -15.21 3.10 8.67
N PRO A 74 -14.61 4.29 8.61
CA PRO A 74 -14.15 4.96 9.80
C PRO A 74 -15.33 5.35 10.69
N GLU A 75 -15.11 5.42 12.01
CA GLU A 75 -16.08 5.94 12.95
C GLU A 75 -16.34 7.44 12.73
N ARG A 76 -15.28 8.17 12.40
CA ARG A 76 -15.29 9.60 12.04
C ARG A 76 -14.18 9.87 11.04
N GLY A 77 -14.32 10.97 10.30
CA GLY A 77 -13.35 11.43 9.33
C GLY A 77 -13.50 10.79 7.96
N GLN A 78 -12.52 11.02 7.11
CA GLN A 78 -12.54 10.60 5.70
C GLN A 78 -11.19 10.04 5.27
N ILE A 79 -11.23 9.09 4.35
CA ILE A 79 -10.05 8.54 3.68
C ILE A 79 -10.22 8.76 2.20
N LEU A 80 -9.29 9.50 1.61
CA LEU A 80 -9.35 9.97 0.24
C LEU A 80 -8.18 9.41 -0.57
N TRP A 81 -8.47 9.00 -1.79
CA TRP A 81 -7.49 8.66 -2.83
C TRP A 81 -7.62 9.68 -3.96
N ASP A 82 -6.53 10.40 -4.25
CA ASP A 82 -6.53 11.51 -5.23
C ASP A 82 -7.71 12.49 -5.01
N GLY A 83 -8.03 12.78 -3.74
CA GLY A 83 -9.10 13.70 -3.33
C GLY A 83 -10.51 13.12 -3.31
N VAL A 84 -10.72 11.86 -3.74
CA VAL A 84 -12.02 11.18 -3.76
C VAL A 84 -12.09 10.13 -2.65
N PRO A 85 -13.22 9.98 -1.92
CA PRO A 85 -13.37 8.94 -0.92
C PRO A 85 -13.03 7.55 -1.45
N THR A 86 -12.31 6.74 -0.67
CA THR A 86 -11.87 5.40 -1.09
C THR A 86 -13.02 4.40 -1.21
N ARG A 87 -14.07 4.56 -0.39
CA ARG A 87 -15.22 3.64 -0.40
C ARG A 87 -16.11 3.87 -1.62
N GLY A 88 -16.41 2.79 -2.36
CA GLY A 88 -17.24 2.85 -3.56
C GLY A 88 -16.54 3.56 -4.74
N ASN A 89 -15.24 3.67 -4.71
CA ASN A 89 -14.44 4.31 -5.74
C ASN A 89 -13.76 3.24 -6.62
N GLU A 90 -14.36 2.93 -7.76
CA GLU A 90 -13.81 1.94 -8.70
C GLU A 90 -12.39 2.29 -9.18
N HIS A 91 -12.05 3.57 -9.29
CA HIS A 91 -10.70 3.99 -9.65
C HIS A 91 -9.70 3.59 -8.57
N PHE A 92 -10.07 3.80 -7.30
CA PHE A 92 -9.28 3.36 -6.16
C PHE A 92 -9.17 1.84 -6.09
N ASP A 93 -10.27 1.11 -6.27
CA ASP A 93 -10.29 -0.36 -6.23
C ASP A 93 -9.33 -0.96 -7.26
N ARG A 94 -9.22 -0.33 -8.43
CA ARG A 94 -8.23 -0.70 -9.46
C ARG A 94 -6.81 -0.29 -9.10
N ALA A 95 -6.60 0.76 -8.33
CA ALA A 95 -5.29 1.21 -7.90
C ALA A 95 -4.79 0.51 -6.62
N LEU A 96 -5.64 -0.25 -5.94
CA LEU A 96 -5.32 -0.90 -4.67
C LEU A 96 -4.72 -2.29 -4.85
N VAL A 97 -3.63 -2.58 -4.10
CA VAL A 97 -3.13 -3.93 -3.86
C VAL A 97 -3.16 -4.18 -2.35
N TYR A 98 -4.26 -4.73 -1.86
CA TYR A 98 -4.37 -5.10 -0.45
C TYR A 98 -3.90 -6.54 -0.23
N ILE A 99 -2.88 -6.74 0.62
CA ILE A 99 -2.37 -8.04 1.04
C ILE A 99 -2.51 -8.12 2.55
N ALA A 100 -3.53 -8.85 3.00
CA ALA A 100 -3.80 -9.08 4.41
C ALA A 100 -2.78 -10.03 5.05
N HIS A 101 -2.82 -10.14 6.37
CA HIS A 101 -2.04 -11.13 7.12
C HIS A 101 -2.35 -12.56 6.64
N ALA A 102 -3.63 -12.90 6.43
CA ALA A 102 -4.01 -14.13 5.72
C ALA A 102 -3.84 -13.93 4.21
N ASN A 103 -3.18 -14.87 3.54
CA ASN A 103 -2.79 -14.75 2.14
C ASN A 103 -3.95 -14.77 1.13
N ALA A 104 -5.17 -15.07 1.56
CA ALA A 104 -6.39 -15.16 0.73
C ALA A 104 -6.22 -16.06 -0.51
N LEU A 105 -5.46 -17.14 -0.39
CA LEU A 105 -5.24 -18.14 -1.42
C LEU A 105 -6.22 -19.32 -1.21
N LYS A 106 -6.63 -19.95 -2.30
CA LYS A 106 -7.45 -21.17 -2.26
C LYS A 106 -6.54 -22.39 -2.37
N ASP A 107 -6.68 -23.32 -1.45
CA ASP A 107 -5.81 -24.49 -1.30
C ASP A 107 -5.81 -25.43 -2.53
N ASP A 108 -6.93 -25.52 -3.24
CA ASP A 108 -7.09 -26.40 -4.40
C ASP A 108 -6.56 -25.82 -5.72
N LEU A 109 -6.27 -24.52 -5.75
CA LEU A 109 -5.68 -23.88 -6.91
C LEU A 109 -4.16 -24.02 -6.90
N THR A 110 -3.56 -24.07 -8.08
CA THR A 110 -2.12 -23.94 -8.24
C THR A 110 -1.67 -22.50 -7.97
N ALA A 111 -0.36 -22.28 -7.77
CA ALA A 111 0.21 -20.94 -7.59
C ALA A 111 -0.19 -20.01 -8.74
N THR A 112 -0.10 -20.47 -9.99
CA THR A 112 -0.50 -19.67 -11.17
C THR A 112 -1.98 -19.38 -11.19
N GLU A 113 -2.85 -20.37 -10.93
CA GLU A 113 -4.31 -20.17 -10.93
C GLU A 113 -4.73 -19.20 -9.83
N SER A 114 -4.14 -19.31 -8.63
CA SER A 114 -4.39 -18.36 -7.53
C SER A 114 -3.98 -16.94 -7.89
N LEU A 115 -2.78 -16.77 -8.47
CA LEU A 115 -2.33 -15.45 -8.91
C LEU A 115 -3.19 -14.91 -10.06
N ALA A 116 -3.56 -15.76 -11.04
CA ALA A 116 -4.43 -15.38 -12.14
C ALA A 116 -5.83 -14.94 -11.67
N PHE A 117 -6.41 -15.66 -10.71
CA PHE A 117 -7.69 -15.29 -10.11
C PHE A 117 -7.60 -13.89 -9.47
N LEU A 118 -6.60 -13.68 -8.60
CA LEU A 118 -6.41 -12.40 -7.92
C LEU A 118 -6.10 -11.26 -8.91
N ALA A 119 -5.32 -11.52 -9.97
CA ALA A 119 -5.04 -10.55 -11.01
C ALA A 119 -6.33 -10.11 -11.74
N ARG A 120 -7.18 -11.06 -12.15
CA ARG A 120 -8.44 -10.76 -12.84
C ARG A 120 -9.41 -9.97 -11.97
N VAL A 121 -9.56 -10.34 -10.69
CA VAL A 121 -10.44 -9.61 -9.76
C VAL A 121 -10.07 -8.13 -9.66
N HIS A 122 -8.78 -7.82 -9.79
CA HIS A 122 -8.27 -6.44 -9.72
C HIS A 122 -7.97 -5.82 -11.10
N GLY A 123 -8.43 -6.42 -12.20
CA GLY A 123 -8.23 -5.90 -13.55
C GLY A 123 -6.76 -5.82 -14.00
N ARG A 124 -5.91 -6.75 -13.51
CA ARG A 124 -4.50 -6.85 -13.89
C ARG A 124 -4.29 -7.85 -15.02
N ASP A 125 -3.14 -7.72 -15.70
CA ASP A 125 -2.75 -8.71 -16.69
C ASP A 125 -2.64 -10.11 -16.05
N ALA A 126 -3.46 -11.02 -16.52
CA ALA A 126 -3.47 -12.42 -16.12
C ALA A 126 -2.95 -13.34 -17.22
N GLY A 127 -2.24 -12.80 -18.19
CA GLY A 127 -1.56 -13.56 -19.24
C GLY A 127 -0.47 -14.48 -18.69
N ALA A 128 -0.33 -15.67 -19.28
CA ALA A 128 0.62 -16.67 -18.79
C ALA A 128 2.08 -16.17 -18.71
N PRO A 129 2.59 -15.34 -19.62
CA PRO A 129 3.93 -14.78 -19.50
C PRO A 129 4.09 -13.85 -18.29
N ALA A 130 3.13 -12.94 -18.05
CA ALA A 130 3.13 -12.00 -16.92
C ALA A 130 3.07 -12.73 -15.58
N LEU A 131 2.18 -13.72 -15.46
CA LEU A 131 2.05 -14.54 -14.25
C LEU A 131 3.33 -15.32 -13.94
N ARG A 132 3.94 -15.96 -14.95
CA ARG A 132 5.21 -16.68 -14.77
C ARG A 132 6.33 -15.75 -14.34
N ALA A 133 6.45 -14.58 -14.97
CA ALA A 133 7.47 -13.59 -14.61
C ALA A 133 7.27 -13.09 -13.17
N ALA A 134 6.04 -12.81 -12.76
CA ALA A 134 5.70 -12.39 -11.40
C ALA A 134 6.06 -13.48 -10.38
N LEU A 135 5.70 -14.74 -10.62
CA LEU A 135 6.04 -15.87 -9.74
C LEU A 135 7.55 -16.11 -9.68
N ALA A 136 8.24 -16.10 -10.82
CA ALA A 136 9.69 -16.26 -10.89
C ALA A 136 10.42 -15.17 -10.10
N ARG A 137 9.95 -13.92 -10.18
CA ARG A 137 10.50 -12.78 -9.42
C ARG A 137 10.41 -13.00 -7.91
N LEU A 138 9.42 -13.74 -7.44
CA LEU A 138 9.25 -14.12 -6.03
C LEU A 138 9.91 -15.47 -5.67
N GLY A 139 10.75 -16.02 -6.55
CA GLY A 139 11.46 -17.28 -6.30
C GLY A 139 10.56 -18.53 -6.39
N LEU A 140 9.48 -18.46 -7.18
CA LEU A 140 8.54 -19.56 -7.40
C LEU A 140 8.73 -20.22 -8.77
N ALA A 141 9.86 -19.97 -9.46
CA ALA A 141 10.17 -20.66 -10.70
C ALA A 141 10.21 -22.19 -10.50
N GLY A 142 9.56 -22.92 -11.40
CA GLY A 142 9.40 -24.37 -11.31
C GLY A 142 8.31 -24.85 -10.34
N ARG A 143 7.59 -23.91 -9.67
CA ARG A 143 6.50 -24.22 -8.73
C ARG A 143 5.14 -23.68 -9.18
N GLU A 144 5.06 -23.20 -10.40
CA GLU A 144 3.89 -22.52 -10.96
C GLU A 144 2.63 -23.40 -10.92
N ARG A 145 2.81 -24.72 -11.12
CA ARG A 145 1.73 -25.72 -11.13
C ARG A 145 1.55 -26.43 -9.79
N THR A 146 2.30 -26.06 -8.77
CA THR A 146 2.16 -26.66 -7.43
C THR A 146 0.87 -26.17 -6.77
N PRO A 147 -0.01 -27.07 -6.29
CA PRO A 147 -1.19 -26.69 -5.53
C PRO A 147 -0.81 -25.91 -4.27
N VAL A 148 -1.60 -24.87 -3.94
CA VAL A 148 -1.33 -23.99 -2.78
C VAL A 148 -1.24 -24.79 -1.48
N ARG A 149 -2.08 -25.82 -1.29
CA ARG A 149 -2.02 -26.70 -0.12
C ARG A 149 -0.66 -27.37 0.09
N SER A 150 0.09 -27.61 -0.98
CA SER A 150 1.42 -28.25 -0.93
C SER A 150 2.56 -27.26 -0.75
N LEU A 151 2.28 -25.95 -0.73
CA LEU A 151 3.28 -24.92 -0.52
C LEU A 151 3.49 -24.67 0.97
N SER A 152 4.75 -24.43 1.38
CA SER A 152 5.05 -23.93 2.73
C SER A 152 4.42 -22.56 2.96
N GLN A 153 4.30 -22.12 4.21
CA GLN A 153 3.78 -20.80 4.58
C GLN A 153 4.52 -19.67 3.85
N GLY A 154 5.86 -19.73 3.80
CA GLY A 154 6.67 -18.74 3.11
C GLY A 154 6.43 -18.72 1.60
N LEU A 155 6.27 -19.88 0.96
CA LEU A 155 5.93 -19.95 -0.47
C LEU A 155 4.51 -19.44 -0.74
N ARG A 156 3.53 -19.74 0.13
CA ARG A 156 2.19 -19.16 0.02
C ARG A 156 2.24 -17.63 0.15
N ARG A 157 3.06 -17.11 1.10
CA ARG A 157 3.26 -15.66 1.24
C ARG A 157 3.83 -15.05 -0.02
N ARG A 158 4.83 -15.68 -0.63
CA ARG A 158 5.43 -15.24 -1.90
C ARG A 158 4.42 -15.24 -3.05
N VAL A 159 3.50 -16.22 -3.15
CA VAL A 159 2.40 -16.20 -4.14
C VAL A 159 1.50 -14.98 -3.94
N ALA A 160 1.11 -14.68 -2.70
CA ALA A 160 0.28 -13.50 -2.42
C ALA A 160 1.02 -12.19 -2.78
N LEU A 161 2.31 -12.10 -2.48
CA LEU A 161 3.17 -10.94 -2.79
C LEU A 161 3.45 -10.77 -4.28
N ALA A 162 3.34 -11.85 -5.09
CA ALA A 162 3.52 -11.78 -6.54
C ALA A 162 2.54 -10.82 -7.23
N ARG A 163 1.42 -10.48 -6.58
CA ARG A 163 0.49 -9.43 -7.05
C ARG A 163 1.18 -8.08 -7.23
N LEU A 164 2.11 -7.71 -6.34
CA LEU A 164 2.88 -6.46 -6.47
C LEU A 164 3.78 -6.45 -7.70
N ALA A 165 4.21 -7.62 -8.16
CA ALA A 165 5.02 -7.74 -9.36
C ALA A 165 4.22 -7.58 -10.67
N LEU A 166 2.89 -7.69 -10.60
CA LEU A 166 1.97 -7.43 -11.73
C LEU A 166 1.63 -5.94 -11.88
N GLU A 167 1.97 -5.10 -10.90
CA GLU A 167 1.71 -3.67 -10.97
C GLU A 167 2.63 -3.00 -11.99
N THR A 168 2.03 -2.35 -12.99
CA THR A 168 2.75 -1.65 -14.06
C THR A 168 2.69 -0.14 -13.92
N GLY A 169 1.68 0.38 -13.22
CA GLY A 169 1.44 1.81 -12.98
C GLY A 169 1.52 2.19 -11.50
N PRO A 170 1.27 3.47 -11.20
CA PRO A 170 1.14 3.95 -9.83
C PRO A 170 -0.05 3.27 -9.16
N SER A 171 0.18 2.60 -8.03
CA SER A 171 -0.85 1.96 -7.23
C SER A 171 -0.51 2.06 -5.74
N LEU A 172 -1.50 1.81 -4.86
CA LEU A 172 -1.32 1.79 -3.42
C LEU A 172 -1.17 0.34 -2.95
N GLY A 173 0.01 -0.03 -2.47
CA GLY A 173 0.22 -1.27 -1.72
C GLY A 173 -0.17 -1.08 -0.25
N VAL A 174 -1.17 -1.83 0.22
CA VAL A 174 -1.56 -1.90 1.64
C VAL A 174 -1.25 -3.30 2.14
N LEU A 175 -0.24 -3.43 3.00
CA LEU A 175 0.38 -4.72 3.32
C LEU A 175 0.38 -4.95 4.83
N ASP A 176 -0.30 -6.02 5.27
CA ASP A 176 -0.34 -6.42 6.67
C ASP A 176 0.71 -7.50 6.94
N GLU A 177 1.76 -7.16 7.70
CA GLU A 177 2.91 -8.02 8.05
C GLU A 177 3.51 -8.74 6.82
N PRO A 178 3.92 -8.02 5.75
CA PRO A 178 4.31 -8.65 4.49
C PRO A 178 5.60 -9.49 4.59
N PHE A 179 6.42 -9.27 5.60
CA PHE A 179 7.69 -9.97 5.83
C PHE A 179 7.53 -11.27 6.61
N ASP A 180 6.36 -11.52 7.20
CA ASP A 180 6.12 -12.74 7.97
C ASP A 180 6.31 -13.99 7.10
N ALA A 181 6.92 -15.01 7.70
CA ALA A 181 7.23 -16.29 7.09
C ALA A 181 8.18 -16.23 5.88
N LEU A 182 8.78 -15.07 5.59
CA LEU A 182 9.83 -14.96 4.57
C LEU A 182 11.20 -15.30 5.18
N ASP A 183 12.01 -16.02 4.40
CA ASP A 183 13.43 -16.18 4.66
C ASP A 183 14.22 -14.92 4.23
N VAL A 184 15.51 -14.91 4.48
CA VAL A 184 16.41 -13.79 4.13
C VAL A 184 16.31 -13.42 2.65
N ALA A 185 16.30 -14.43 1.76
CA ALA A 185 16.20 -14.20 0.32
C ALA A 185 14.84 -13.62 -0.08
N GLY A 186 13.73 -14.12 0.54
CA GLY A 186 12.40 -13.59 0.34
C GLY A 186 12.25 -12.16 0.82
N THR A 187 12.83 -11.85 1.96
CA THR A 187 12.87 -10.49 2.52
C THR A 187 13.61 -9.53 1.59
N ALA A 188 14.80 -9.90 1.10
CA ALA A 188 15.55 -9.08 0.13
C ALA A 188 14.76 -8.88 -1.17
N THR A 189 14.09 -9.93 -1.66
CA THR A 189 13.24 -9.85 -2.86
C THR A 189 12.08 -8.89 -2.65
N LEU A 190 11.41 -8.93 -1.49
CA LEU A 190 10.31 -8.02 -1.17
C LEU A 190 10.80 -6.57 -1.09
N HIS A 191 11.93 -6.30 -0.45
CA HIS A 191 12.52 -4.96 -0.43
C HIS A 191 12.77 -4.41 -1.84
N ALA A 192 13.38 -5.21 -2.72
CA ALA A 192 13.62 -4.83 -4.12
C ALA A 192 12.30 -4.58 -4.88
N LEU A 193 11.26 -5.38 -4.60
CA LEU A 193 9.94 -5.22 -5.20
C LEU A 193 9.26 -3.92 -4.76
N LEU A 194 9.30 -3.61 -3.46
CA LEU A 194 8.76 -2.36 -2.90
C LEU A 194 9.51 -1.13 -3.42
N ALA A 195 10.84 -1.20 -3.51
CA ALA A 195 11.65 -0.13 -4.08
C ALA A 195 11.29 0.13 -5.55
N ALA A 196 11.17 -0.92 -6.36
CA ALA A 196 10.77 -0.81 -7.77
C ALA A 196 9.33 -0.30 -7.92
N HIS A 197 8.42 -0.67 -7.03
CA HIS A 197 7.04 -0.16 -7.00
C HIS A 197 7.03 1.35 -6.75
N ARG A 198 7.76 1.81 -5.74
CA ARG A 198 7.89 3.23 -5.39
C ARG A 198 8.54 4.05 -6.50
N ALA A 199 9.58 3.51 -7.13
CA ALA A 199 10.27 4.17 -8.25
C ALA A 199 9.35 4.44 -9.45
N ARG A 200 8.27 3.65 -9.61
CA ARG A 200 7.22 3.87 -10.63
C ARG A 200 6.10 4.80 -10.15
N GLY A 201 6.26 5.47 -9.00
CA GLY A 201 5.26 6.36 -8.41
C GLY A 201 4.19 5.64 -7.58
N GLY A 202 4.32 4.35 -7.33
CA GLY A 202 3.47 3.63 -6.39
C GLY A 202 3.75 4.03 -4.95
N SER A 203 2.75 3.95 -4.08
CA SER A 203 2.88 4.23 -2.65
C SER A 203 2.66 2.95 -1.84
N VAL A 204 3.22 2.88 -0.64
CA VAL A 204 3.11 1.70 0.20
C VAL A 204 2.75 2.10 1.64
N LEU A 205 1.70 1.49 2.18
CA LEU A 205 1.37 1.50 3.60
C LEU A 205 1.53 0.08 4.13
N LEU A 206 2.38 -0.14 5.12
CA LEU A 206 2.60 -1.47 5.65
C LEU A 206 2.74 -1.50 7.18
N THR A 207 2.41 -2.66 7.76
CA THR A 207 2.79 -3.03 9.13
C THR A 207 3.96 -4.00 9.09
N SER A 208 4.81 -3.98 10.12
CA SER A 208 5.80 -5.04 10.36
C SER A 208 6.30 -5.00 11.80
N HIS A 209 6.44 -6.18 12.40
CA HIS A 209 7.15 -6.36 13.66
C HIS A 209 8.66 -6.54 13.47
N HIS A 210 9.10 -6.90 12.27
CA HIS A 210 10.48 -7.26 11.92
C HIS A 210 11.12 -6.27 10.94
N LEU A 211 10.59 -5.05 10.86
CA LEU A 211 11.14 -4.08 9.92
C LEU A 211 12.47 -3.53 10.46
N HIS A 212 13.56 -4.16 10.07
CA HIS A 212 14.89 -3.60 10.16
C HIS A 212 15.14 -2.72 8.93
N LEU A 213 14.32 -1.68 8.76
CA LEU A 213 14.64 -0.62 7.83
C LEU A 213 15.58 0.34 8.55
N ASP A 214 16.85 -0.02 8.60
CA ASP A 214 17.91 0.95 8.84
C ASP A 214 17.73 2.07 7.80
N GLY A 215 17.82 3.33 8.21
CA GLY A 215 17.46 4.47 7.37
C GLY A 215 18.06 4.49 5.95
N ALA A 216 19.14 3.73 5.71
CA ALA A 216 19.74 3.53 4.40
C ALA A 216 18.91 2.62 3.47
N ALA A 217 18.25 1.58 4.00
CA ALA A 217 17.38 0.69 3.22
C ALA A 217 15.98 1.30 2.97
N ALA A 218 15.62 2.28 3.79
CA ALA A 218 14.34 2.99 3.70
C ALA A 218 14.27 3.95 2.50
N GLY A 219 15.41 4.53 2.10
CA GLY A 219 15.50 5.49 0.99
C GLY A 219 14.69 6.79 1.23
N ALA A 220 14.77 7.71 0.28
CA ALA A 220 13.95 8.92 0.30
C ALA A 220 12.45 8.58 0.30
N GLY A 221 11.65 9.30 1.10
CA GLY A 221 10.20 9.12 1.19
C GLY A 221 9.75 7.97 2.11
N PHE A 222 10.63 7.48 2.99
CA PHE A 222 10.23 6.61 4.10
C PHE A 222 9.70 7.45 5.27
N ARG A 223 8.55 7.04 5.82
CA ARG A 223 7.91 7.68 6.96
C ARG A 223 7.39 6.64 7.95
N VAL A 224 7.21 7.07 9.19
CA VAL A 224 6.66 6.23 10.26
C VAL A 224 5.42 6.90 10.83
N LEU A 225 4.34 6.14 10.95
CA LEU A 225 3.14 6.52 11.70
C LEU A 225 3.01 5.61 12.91
N ASP A 226 3.08 6.19 14.10
CA ASP A 226 2.97 5.44 15.34
C ASP A 226 1.59 5.63 15.97
N LEU A 227 0.78 4.59 15.98
CA LEU A 227 -0.57 4.61 16.57
C LEU A 227 -0.56 4.73 18.09
N ASP A 228 0.57 4.46 18.76
CA ASP A 228 0.66 4.61 20.21
C ASP A 228 0.63 6.07 20.63
N LEU A 229 0.97 6.99 19.73
CA LEU A 229 0.93 8.42 19.94
C LEU A 229 -0.47 9.04 19.75
N LEU A 230 -1.42 8.28 19.20
CA LEU A 230 -2.78 8.78 18.96
C LEU A 230 -3.69 8.60 20.19
N PRO A 231 -4.63 9.54 20.43
CA PRO A 231 -5.66 9.42 21.45
C PRO A 231 -6.53 8.17 21.24
N ARG A 232 -6.95 7.54 22.33
CA ARG A 232 -7.88 6.40 22.34
C ARG A 232 -9.31 6.79 22.64
N ASP A 233 -9.48 7.91 23.32
CA ASP A 233 -10.80 8.43 23.66
C ASP A 233 -11.15 9.58 22.73
N GLY A 234 -12.43 9.71 22.38
CA GLY A 234 -12.93 10.79 21.52
C GLY A 234 -12.90 12.18 22.19
N GLY A 235 -11.96 12.39 23.13
CA GLY A 235 -11.70 13.68 23.73
C GLY A 235 -11.12 14.64 22.70
N THR A 236 -11.83 15.72 22.46
CA THR A 236 -11.29 16.94 21.84
C THR A 236 -9.98 17.28 22.55
N ALA A 237 -8.91 17.37 21.77
CA ALA A 237 -7.68 17.99 22.24
C ALA A 237 -8.01 19.40 22.75
N PRO A 238 -7.35 19.85 23.82
CA PRO A 238 -7.55 21.19 24.37
C PRO A 238 -7.20 22.30 23.38
#